data_95d1e0094f7792a9e89fbebe4f39d1bf
#
_entry.id   95d1e0094f7792a9e89fbebe4f39d1bf
#
_cell.length_a   1.000
_cell.length_b   1.000
_cell.length_c   1.000
_cell.angle_alpha   90.00
_cell.angle_beta   90.00
_cell.angle_gamma   90.00
#
_symmetry.space_group_name_H-M   'P 1'
#
loop_
_entity.id
_entity.type
_entity.pdbx_description
1 polymer ?
#
loop_
_entity_poly.entity_id
_entity_poly.type
_entity_poly.pdbx_seq_one_letter_code
_entity_poly.pdbx_strand_id
1 'polypeptide(L)'
;MAMSKERLVFISTGKINASQKYEQFTKNDLEKMSAATGFVLTPTTDYNAYKTSYSEFITAVAAQAAVLPSGKAFYVGLPVINASDSYVYSSDDYKRLRDFIIAIYGKYASDSRFKGFYFTNERVFGTVSVSSPTSNAMVKLMNDLAYVIRNDPNSKIYKEFIWAPYLGYNYTYYKTNQNLGIVANRTNIFNTVYLQSAYYFTPDRGEWNASTRMGIPEKNLELAVKCAQQNNTEINFQE
;
A
#
# COMPACT_ATOMS: atom_id res chain seq x y z
N MET A 1 10.43 7.61 22.64
CA MET A 1 9.41 6.65 22.14
C MET A 1 10.15 5.52 21.48
N ALA A 2 9.97 4.29 21.91
CA ALA A 2 10.54 3.14 21.21
C ALA A 2 9.73 2.95 19.93
N MET A 3 10.37 3.10 18.76
CA MET A 3 9.77 2.75 17.48
C MET A 3 9.36 1.28 17.55
N SER A 4 8.11 0.98 17.31
CA SER A 4 7.68 -0.42 17.16
C SER A 4 8.39 -0.95 15.92
N LYS A 5 9.27 -1.94 16.09
CA LYS A 5 9.96 -2.59 14.96
C LYS A 5 8.97 -3.54 14.28
N GLU A 6 7.98 -2.98 13.62
CA GLU A 6 7.07 -3.76 12.80
C GLU A 6 7.80 -4.18 11.52
N ARG A 7 7.84 -5.48 11.27
CA ARG A 7 8.47 -6.09 10.10
C ARG A 7 7.40 -6.81 9.31
N LEU A 8 6.88 -6.16 8.28
CA LEU A 8 5.86 -6.73 7.42
C LEU A 8 6.49 -7.38 6.19
N VAL A 9 6.08 -8.61 5.90
CA VAL A 9 6.44 -9.31 4.66
C VAL A 9 5.28 -9.25 3.69
N PHE A 10 5.53 -8.76 2.48
CA PHE A 10 4.55 -8.68 1.41
C PHE A 10 4.49 -10.01 0.66
N ILE A 11 3.29 -10.58 0.57
CA ILE A 11 3.03 -11.86 -0.08
C ILE A 11 2.06 -11.63 -1.23
N SER A 12 2.52 -11.83 -2.45
CA SER A 12 1.63 -11.85 -3.61
C SER A 12 0.70 -13.07 -3.57
N THR A 13 -0.60 -12.80 -3.71
CA THR A 13 -1.67 -13.77 -3.50
C THR A 13 -2.61 -13.77 -4.71
N GLY A 14 -2.95 -14.94 -5.23
CA GLY A 14 -3.87 -15.09 -6.37
C GLY A 14 -3.22 -15.67 -7.62
N LYS A 15 -3.86 -15.57 -8.78
CA LYS A 15 -3.35 -16.09 -10.04
C LYS A 15 -2.45 -15.09 -10.74
N ILE A 16 -1.34 -15.56 -11.33
CA ILE A 16 -0.47 -14.71 -12.17
C ILE A 16 -1.13 -14.49 -13.54
N ASN A 17 -1.74 -15.52 -14.11
CA ASN A 17 -2.52 -15.45 -15.35
C ASN A 17 -3.49 -16.65 -15.45
N ALA A 18 -4.31 -16.70 -16.49
CA ALA A 18 -5.32 -17.73 -16.70
C ALA A 18 -4.78 -19.17 -16.77
N SER A 19 -3.51 -19.35 -17.11
CA SER A 19 -2.84 -20.64 -17.29
C SER A 19 -1.89 -21.01 -16.14
N GLN A 20 -1.47 -20.06 -15.31
CA GLN A 20 -0.57 -20.31 -14.19
C GLN A 20 -1.33 -20.25 -12.87
N LYS A 21 -1.35 -21.38 -12.17
CA LYS A 21 -1.74 -21.40 -10.77
C LYS A 21 -0.64 -20.72 -9.96
N TYR A 22 -1.02 -19.75 -9.17
CA TYR A 22 -0.12 -19.17 -8.19
C TYR A 22 0.21 -20.21 -7.11
N GLU A 23 1.47 -20.51 -6.92
CA GLU A 23 1.87 -21.32 -5.76
C GLU A 23 1.77 -20.43 -4.51
N GLN A 24 0.82 -20.77 -3.67
CA GLN A 24 0.68 -20.13 -2.39
C GLN A 24 1.84 -20.54 -1.48
N PHE A 25 2.31 -19.61 -0.65
CA PHE A 25 3.27 -19.95 0.41
C PHE A 25 2.66 -20.99 1.33
N THR A 26 3.41 -22.05 1.58
CA THR A 26 3.02 -23.04 2.57
C THR A 26 3.25 -22.53 4.00
N LYS A 27 2.63 -23.16 4.99
CA LYS A 27 2.88 -22.85 6.39
C LYS A 27 4.37 -22.91 6.73
N ASN A 28 5.08 -23.93 6.22
CA ASN A 28 6.51 -24.12 6.45
C ASN A 28 7.37 -22.99 5.86
N ASP A 29 6.99 -22.46 4.68
CA ASP A 29 7.71 -21.32 4.10
C ASP A 29 7.56 -20.07 4.95
N LEU A 30 6.35 -19.84 5.46
CA LEU A 30 6.05 -18.67 6.30
C LEU A 30 6.68 -18.77 7.69
N GLU A 31 6.79 -19.96 8.26
CA GLU A 31 7.48 -20.19 9.53
C GLU A 31 8.98 -19.88 9.44
N LYS A 32 9.61 -20.08 8.27
CA LYS A 32 11.00 -19.67 8.02
C LYS A 32 11.20 -18.16 8.07
N MET A 33 10.14 -17.37 7.85
CA MET A 33 10.15 -15.91 7.98
C MET A 33 9.96 -15.48 9.45
N SER A 34 10.70 -16.06 10.36
CA SER A 34 10.53 -15.92 11.82
C SER A 34 10.66 -14.47 12.30
N ALA A 35 11.49 -13.67 11.63
CA ALA A 35 11.69 -12.26 11.95
C ALA A 35 10.47 -11.36 11.59
N ALA A 36 9.57 -11.83 10.73
CA ALA A 36 8.36 -11.08 10.40
C ALA A 36 7.45 -10.93 11.62
N THR A 37 6.93 -9.75 11.85
CA THR A 37 5.88 -9.48 12.86
C THR A 37 4.50 -9.65 12.27
N GLY A 38 4.37 -9.50 10.95
CA GLY A 38 3.13 -9.66 10.22
C GLY A 38 3.33 -9.81 8.72
N PHE A 39 2.21 -9.94 8.01
CA PHE A 39 2.18 -10.18 6.57
C PHE A 39 1.19 -9.23 5.89
N VAL A 40 1.52 -8.84 4.65
CA VAL A 40 0.59 -8.12 3.78
C VAL A 40 0.25 -9.02 2.60
N LEU A 41 -1.00 -9.43 2.51
CA LEU A 41 -1.51 -10.28 1.43
C LEU A 41 -1.92 -9.39 0.27
N THR A 42 -1.06 -9.26 -0.74
CA THR A 42 -1.29 -8.38 -1.89
C THR A 42 -1.87 -9.14 -3.08
N PRO A 43 -2.69 -8.50 -3.93
CA PRO A 43 -3.07 -9.10 -5.20
C PRO A 43 -1.84 -9.28 -6.09
N THR A 44 -1.86 -10.30 -6.93
CA THR A 44 -0.92 -10.40 -8.05
C THR A 44 -1.11 -9.24 -9.01
N THR A 45 -0.06 -8.90 -9.77
CA THR A 45 -0.01 -7.72 -10.62
C THR A 45 -0.99 -7.70 -11.79
N ASP A 46 -1.70 -8.78 -12.05
CA ASP A 46 -2.72 -8.80 -13.11
C ASP A 46 -4.03 -8.14 -12.66
N TYR A 47 -4.03 -6.80 -12.73
CA TYR A 47 -5.20 -5.98 -12.48
C TYR A 47 -6.44 -6.43 -13.27
N ASN A 48 -6.26 -6.92 -14.50
CA ASN A 48 -7.38 -7.34 -15.36
C ASN A 48 -8.11 -8.55 -14.80
N ALA A 49 -7.42 -9.44 -14.09
CA ALA A 49 -8.02 -10.62 -13.49
C ALA A 49 -9.11 -10.29 -12.45
N TYR A 50 -8.97 -9.13 -11.76
CA TYR A 50 -9.87 -8.73 -10.68
C TYR A 50 -10.84 -7.59 -11.07
N LYS A 51 -10.76 -7.09 -12.29
CA LYS A 51 -11.55 -5.94 -12.75
C LYS A 51 -13.05 -6.18 -12.73
N THR A 52 -13.47 -7.40 -13.01
CA THR A 52 -14.89 -7.80 -13.10
C THR A 52 -15.39 -8.53 -11.86
N SER A 53 -14.50 -9.21 -11.13
CA SER A 53 -14.85 -9.93 -9.90
C SER A 53 -13.64 -10.06 -8.98
N TYR A 54 -13.81 -9.71 -7.73
CA TYR A 54 -12.79 -9.91 -6.70
C TYR A 54 -12.92 -11.26 -5.97
N SER A 55 -13.87 -12.11 -6.36
CA SER A 55 -14.15 -13.39 -5.68
C SER A 55 -12.95 -14.32 -5.68
N GLU A 56 -12.19 -14.40 -6.78
CA GLU A 56 -10.99 -15.23 -6.87
C GLU A 56 -9.89 -14.69 -5.91
N PHE A 57 -9.73 -13.38 -5.85
CA PHE A 57 -8.76 -12.79 -4.94
C PHE A 57 -9.16 -12.98 -3.47
N ILE A 58 -10.44 -12.81 -3.13
CA ILE A 58 -10.95 -13.10 -1.78
C ILE A 58 -10.70 -14.57 -1.40
N THR A 59 -10.88 -15.50 -2.35
CA THR A 59 -10.60 -16.93 -2.14
C THR A 59 -9.12 -17.17 -1.92
N ALA A 60 -8.25 -16.55 -2.72
CA ALA A 60 -6.81 -16.67 -2.58
C ALA A 60 -6.30 -16.08 -1.24
N VAL A 61 -6.83 -14.93 -0.86
CA VAL A 61 -6.55 -14.32 0.48
C VAL A 61 -6.96 -15.28 1.58
N ALA A 62 -8.13 -15.91 1.45
CA ALA A 62 -8.60 -16.86 2.46
C ALA A 62 -7.68 -18.08 2.61
N ALA A 63 -7.26 -18.65 1.50
CA ALA A 63 -6.34 -19.78 1.52
C ALA A 63 -4.98 -19.41 2.11
N GLN A 64 -4.45 -18.23 1.77
CA GLN A 64 -3.17 -17.76 2.31
C GLN A 64 -3.27 -17.39 3.81
N ALA A 65 -4.33 -16.72 4.23
CA ALA A 65 -4.55 -16.37 5.62
C ALA A 65 -4.69 -17.59 6.53
N ALA A 66 -5.24 -18.68 6.03
CA ALA A 66 -5.41 -19.95 6.78
C ALA A 66 -4.07 -20.60 7.16
N VAL A 67 -3.00 -20.37 6.38
CA VAL A 67 -1.67 -20.95 6.62
C VAL A 67 -0.69 -19.98 7.29
N LEU A 68 -1.12 -18.77 7.61
CA LEU A 68 -0.28 -17.81 8.35
C LEU A 68 0.08 -18.37 9.74
N PRO A 69 1.33 -18.19 10.18
CA PRO A 69 1.73 -18.62 11.51
C PRO A 69 0.87 -17.99 12.61
N SER A 70 0.65 -18.75 13.66
CA SER A 70 -0.14 -18.31 14.81
C SER A 70 0.45 -17.02 15.43
N GLY A 71 -0.41 -16.11 15.81
CA GLY A 71 -0.01 -14.84 16.45
C GLY A 71 0.59 -13.79 15.52
N LYS A 72 0.81 -14.08 14.23
CA LYS A 72 1.27 -13.07 13.27
C LYS A 72 0.12 -12.25 12.74
N ALA A 73 0.29 -10.93 12.76
CA ALA A 73 -0.68 -9.99 12.19
C ALA A 73 -0.75 -10.11 10.67
N PHE A 74 -1.88 -9.70 10.08
CA PHE A 74 -1.94 -9.54 8.63
C PHE A 74 -2.81 -8.37 8.20
N TYR A 75 -2.46 -7.85 7.03
CA TYR A 75 -3.20 -6.85 6.26
C TYR A 75 -3.59 -7.44 4.92
N VAL A 76 -4.65 -6.92 4.32
CA VAL A 76 -5.08 -7.31 2.97
C VAL A 76 -4.94 -6.13 2.03
N GLY A 77 -4.17 -6.34 0.96
CA GLY A 77 -4.01 -5.36 -0.10
C GLY A 77 -5.31 -5.15 -0.88
N LEU A 78 -5.62 -3.90 -1.18
CA LEU A 78 -6.74 -3.59 -2.05
C LEU A 78 -6.39 -3.99 -3.50
N PRO A 79 -7.36 -4.41 -4.31
CA PRO A 79 -7.15 -4.58 -5.74
C PRO A 79 -6.56 -3.33 -6.37
N VAL A 80 -5.57 -3.50 -7.26
CA VAL A 80 -4.91 -2.40 -7.95
C VAL A 80 -5.90 -1.70 -8.89
N ILE A 81 -5.91 -0.37 -8.90
CA ILE A 81 -6.61 0.42 -9.90
C ILE A 81 -5.70 0.76 -11.08
N ASN A 82 -6.25 0.79 -12.29
CA ASN A 82 -5.50 1.23 -13.46
C ASN A 82 -5.43 2.76 -13.50
N ALA A 83 -4.46 3.32 -12.79
CA ALA A 83 -4.26 4.75 -12.69
C ALA A 83 -3.07 5.22 -13.55
N SER A 84 -3.20 6.41 -14.10
CA SER A 84 -2.19 7.13 -14.87
C SER A 84 -2.26 8.62 -14.50
N ASP A 85 -1.40 9.45 -15.11
CA ASP A 85 -1.44 10.92 -14.91
C ASP A 85 -2.77 11.55 -15.35
N SER A 86 -3.54 10.86 -16.19
CA SER A 86 -4.88 11.26 -16.63
C SER A 86 -6.01 10.58 -15.84
N TYR A 87 -5.70 9.92 -14.72
CA TYR A 87 -6.73 9.25 -13.93
C TYR A 87 -7.78 10.24 -13.43
N VAL A 88 -9.04 9.90 -13.69
CA VAL A 88 -10.20 10.64 -13.20
C VAL A 88 -10.87 9.81 -12.12
N TYR A 89 -11.31 10.44 -11.03
CA TYR A 89 -12.04 9.75 -9.98
C TYR A 89 -13.26 9.01 -10.55
N SER A 90 -13.29 7.70 -10.31
CA SER A 90 -14.35 6.82 -10.76
C SER A 90 -15.19 6.35 -9.57
N SER A 91 -16.50 6.64 -9.64
CA SER A 91 -17.46 6.10 -8.67
C SER A 91 -17.51 4.56 -8.69
N ASP A 92 -17.25 3.95 -9.85
CA ASP A 92 -17.21 2.50 -10.01
C ASP A 92 -15.98 1.90 -9.36
N ASP A 93 -14.79 2.52 -9.48
CA ASP A 93 -13.59 2.10 -8.78
C ASP A 93 -13.80 2.19 -7.26
N TYR A 94 -14.34 3.31 -6.79
CA TYR A 94 -14.66 3.48 -5.37
C TYR A 94 -15.64 2.41 -4.89
N LYS A 95 -16.75 2.20 -5.60
CA LYS A 95 -17.77 1.21 -5.23
C LYS A 95 -17.18 -0.19 -5.15
N ARG A 96 -16.41 -0.61 -6.17
CA ARG A 96 -15.79 -1.94 -6.20
C ARG A 96 -14.80 -2.15 -5.06
N LEU A 97 -13.95 -1.18 -4.79
CA LEU A 97 -12.98 -1.26 -3.69
C LEU A 97 -13.68 -1.25 -2.33
N ARG A 98 -14.71 -0.43 -2.17
CA ARG A 98 -15.54 -0.42 -0.97
C ARG A 98 -16.24 -1.76 -0.73
N ASP A 99 -16.84 -2.34 -1.75
CA ASP A 99 -17.53 -3.63 -1.66
C ASP A 99 -16.53 -4.76 -1.32
N PHE A 100 -15.31 -4.71 -1.88
CA PHE A 100 -14.21 -5.60 -1.51
C PHE A 100 -13.81 -5.45 -0.04
N ILE A 101 -13.62 -4.21 0.45
CA ILE A 101 -13.29 -3.91 1.84
C ILE A 101 -14.35 -4.52 2.77
N ILE A 102 -15.63 -4.30 2.47
CA ILE A 102 -16.73 -4.83 3.27
C ILE A 102 -16.73 -6.37 3.28
N ALA A 103 -16.50 -7.00 2.13
CA ALA A 103 -16.45 -8.47 2.02
C ALA A 103 -15.29 -9.07 2.82
N ILE A 104 -14.08 -8.49 2.74
CA ILE A 104 -12.93 -8.92 3.53
C ILE A 104 -13.17 -8.70 5.02
N TYR A 105 -13.68 -7.54 5.40
CA TYR A 105 -14.00 -7.28 6.80
C TYR A 105 -15.04 -8.26 7.35
N GLY A 106 -16.13 -8.52 6.61
CA GLY A 106 -17.14 -9.50 7.01
C GLY A 106 -16.56 -10.89 7.26
N LYS A 107 -15.50 -11.26 6.50
CA LYS A 107 -14.81 -12.55 6.66
C LYS A 107 -13.86 -12.59 7.88
N TYR A 108 -13.22 -11.47 8.22
CA TYR A 108 -12.12 -11.43 9.20
C TYR A 108 -12.38 -10.53 10.40
N ALA A 109 -13.60 -9.99 10.56
CA ALA A 109 -13.92 -9.08 11.67
C ALA A 109 -13.58 -9.68 13.05
N SER A 110 -13.76 -10.99 13.22
CA SER A 110 -13.49 -11.73 14.47
C SER A 110 -12.05 -12.27 14.57
N ASP A 111 -11.25 -12.22 13.51
CA ASP A 111 -9.86 -12.64 13.56
C ASP A 111 -8.97 -11.51 14.13
N SER A 112 -8.48 -11.71 15.35
CA SER A 112 -7.64 -10.72 16.04
C SER A 112 -6.31 -10.42 15.33
N ARG A 113 -5.87 -11.30 14.42
CA ARG A 113 -4.68 -11.12 13.61
C ARG A 113 -4.90 -10.14 12.46
N PHE A 114 -6.16 -9.99 11.99
CA PHE A 114 -6.51 -9.05 10.92
C PHE A 114 -6.44 -7.61 11.43
N LYS A 115 -5.45 -6.85 10.98
CA LYS A 115 -5.21 -5.48 11.39
C LYS A 115 -5.86 -4.44 10.49
N GLY A 116 -5.93 -4.72 9.19
CA GLY A 116 -6.50 -3.74 8.27
C GLY A 116 -6.17 -3.98 6.81
N PHE A 117 -6.07 -2.87 6.10
CA PHE A 117 -5.93 -2.87 4.65
C PHE A 117 -4.66 -2.16 4.20
N TYR A 118 -4.14 -2.57 3.06
CA TYR A 118 -3.00 -1.98 2.38
C TYR A 118 -3.44 -1.37 1.04
N PHE A 119 -3.06 -0.11 0.79
CA PHE A 119 -3.31 0.53 -0.49
C PHE A 119 -2.23 0.12 -1.49
N THR A 120 -2.60 -0.71 -2.46
CA THR A 120 -1.64 -1.44 -3.31
C THR A 120 -1.02 -0.59 -4.41
N ASN A 121 -1.67 0.49 -4.86
CA ASN A 121 -1.05 1.38 -5.83
C ASN A 121 0.10 2.16 -5.18
N GLU A 122 1.31 1.94 -5.67
CA GLU A 122 2.55 2.47 -5.08
C GLU A 122 2.84 3.93 -5.42
N ARG A 123 2.01 4.56 -6.27
CA ARG A 123 2.22 5.94 -6.75
C ARG A 123 0.95 6.74 -6.67
N VAL A 124 1.11 8.05 -6.51
CA VAL A 124 0.05 9.03 -6.75
C VAL A 124 0.36 9.75 -8.06
N PHE A 125 -0.48 9.51 -9.04
CA PHE A 125 -0.36 10.10 -10.38
C PHE A 125 -0.92 11.53 -10.43
N GLY A 126 -0.53 12.27 -11.47
CA GLY A 126 -0.93 13.65 -11.67
C GLY A 126 -0.24 14.62 -10.69
N THR A 127 -0.82 15.79 -10.51
CA THR A 127 -0.32 16.81 -9.58
C THR A 127 -1.17 16.82 -8.31
N VAL A 128 -0.52 16.80 -7.15
CA VAL A 128 -1.17 16.99 -5.85
C VAL A 128 -0.90 18.40 -5.35
N SER A 129 -1.98 19.14 -5.08
CA SER A 129 -1.89 20.46 -4.47
C SER A 129 -1.69 20.34 -2.95
N VAL A 130 -0.75 21.09 -2.38
CA VAL A 130 -0.55 21.14 -0.94
C VAL A 130 -1.78 21.70 -0.21
N SER A 131 -2.40 22.74 -0.79
CA SER A 131 -3.56 23.41 -0.18
C SER A 131 -4.89 22.65 -0.40
N SER A 132 -4.97 21.83 -1.45
CA SER A 132 -6.17 21.07 -1.79
C SER A 132 -5.82 19.69 -2.34
N PRO A 133 -5.26 18.79 -1.52
CA PRO A 133 -4.77 17.49 -2.01
C PRO A 133 -5.85 16.61 -2.63
N THR A 134 -7.06 16.65 -2.10
CA THR A 134 -8.21 15.88 -2.61
C THR A 134 -8.77 16.41 -3.94
N SER A 135 -8.22 17.51 -4.49
CA SER A 135 -8.47 17.87 -5.89
C SER A 135 -7.82 16.87 -6.87
N ASN A 136 -6.78 16.14 -6.42
CA ASN A 136 -6.25 15.02 -7.16
C ASN A 136 -7.17 13.81 -7.02
N ALA A 137 -7.56 13.21 -8.14
CA ALA A 137 -8.54 12.12 -8.21
C ALA A 137 -8.13 10.89 -7.39
N MET A 138 -6.84 10.54 -7.39
CA MET A 138 -6.33 9.39 -6.65
C MET A 138 -6.28 9.65 -5.15
N VAL A 139 -5.88 10.86 -4.75
CA VAL A 139 -5.91 11.26 -3.33
C VAL A 139 -7.34 11.32 -2.80
N LYS A 140 -8.28 11.77 -3.63
CA LYS A 140 -9.70 11.72 -3.28
C LYS A 140 -10.16 10.28 -3.04
N LEU A 141 -9.80 9.35 -3.92
CA LEU A 141 -10.14 7.93 -3.75
C LEU A 141 -9.53 7.37 -2.46
N MET A 142 -8.25 7.63 -2.20
CA MET A 142 -7.58 7.22 -0.95
C MET A 142 -8.31 7.74 0.29
N ASN A 143 -8.71 9.00 0.27
CA ASN A 143 -9.43 9.64 1.37
C ASN A 143 -10.80 9.00 1.60
N ASP A 144 -11.56 8.75 0.54
CA ASP A 144 -12.90 8.16 0.62
C ASP A 144 -12.83 6.70 1.12
N LEU A 145 -11.82 5.93 0.69
CA LEU A 145 -11.58 4.58 1.21
C LEU A 145 -11.11 4.59 2.67
N ALA A 146 -10.25 5.54 3.03
CA ALA A 146 -9.82 5.71 4.42
C ALA A 146 -11.01 6.01 5.34
N TYR A 147 -11.95 6.83 4.89
CA TYR A 147 -13.18 7.07 5.65
C TYR A 147 -13.94 5.78 5.93
N VAL A 148 -14.15 4.94 4.89
CA VAL A 148 -14.83 3.64 5.04
C VAL A 148 -14.11 2.71 6.02
N ILE A 149 -12.78 2.63 5.91
CA ILE A 149 -11.97 1.71 6.71
C ILE A 149 -11.85 2.16 8.17
N ARG A 150 -11.71 3.46 8.40
CA ARG A 150 -11.27 3.99 9.68
C ARG A 150 -12.36 4.70 10.49
N ASN A 151 -13.30 5.37 9.82
CA ASN A 151 -14.14 6.38 10.46
C ASN A 151 -15.63 6.26 10.16
N ASP A 152 -16.06 5.45 9.20
CA ASP A 152 -17.45 5.37 8.80
C ASP A 152 -18.28 4.64 9.87
N PRO A 153 -19.23 5.33 10.56
CA PRO A 153 -20.07 4.72 11.57
C PRO A 153 -21.04 3.68 11.00
N ASN A 154 -21.29 3.69 9.68
CA ASN A 154 -22.16 2.73 9.03
C ASN A 154 -21.42 1.43 8.71
N SER A 155 -20.17 1.51 8.27
CA SER A 155 -19.36 0.34 8.01
C SER A 155 -18.88 -0.34 9.30
N LYS A 156 -18.60 0.44 10.35
CA LYS A 156 -18.07 0.01 11.65
C LYS A 156 -16.81 -0.86 11.56
N ILE A 157 -15.98 -0.61 10.53
CA ILE A 157 -14.78 -1.41 10.29
C ILE A 157 -13.69 -1.08 11.30
N TYR A 158 -13.37 0.20 11.49
CA TYR A 158 -12.39 0.72 12.47
C TYR A 158 -11.06 -0.04 12.45
N LYS A 159 -10.51 -0.26 11.26
CA LYS A 159 -9.24 -0.96 11.03
C LYS A 159 -8.16 0.00 10.54
N GLU A 160 -6.92 -0.45 10.58
CA GLU A 160 -5.80 0.31 10.06
C GLU A 160 -5.81 0.36 8.52
N PHE A 161 -5.29 1.46 7.99
CA PHE A 161 -5.05 1.63 6.56
C PHE A 161 -3.59 2.04 6.36
N ILE A 162 -2.83 1.20 5.69
CA ILE A 162 -1.39 1.37 5.49
C ILE A 162 -1.05 1.53 4.01
N TRP A 163 0.12 2.11 3.74
CA TRP A 163 0.61 2.34 2.38
C TRP A 163 2.13 2.14 2.32
N ALA A 164 2.62 1.48 1.25
CA ALA A 164 4.04 1.35 0.97
C ALA A 164 4.33 1.91 -0.43
N PRO A 165 4.46 3.24 -0.55
CA PRO A 165 4.70 3.87 -1.83
C PRO A 165 6.12 3.65 -2.34
N TYR A 166 6.24 3.51 -3.67
CA TYR A 166 7.51 3.47 -4.34
C TYR A 166 8.18 4.85 -4.33
N LEU A 167 9.40 4.90 -3.84
CA LEU A 167 10.24 6.09 -3.86
C LEU A 167 11.11 6.08 -5.13
N GLY A 168 10.73 6.88 -6.13
CA GLY A 168 11.44 6.91 -7.39
C GLY A 168 12.81 7.58 -7.29
N TYR A 169 13.77 7.14 -8.11
CA TYR A 169 15.19 7.52 -8.06
C TYR A 169 15.65 8.44 -9.21
N ASN A 170 14.77 8.83 -10.12
CA ASN A 170 15.13 9.69 -11.24
C ASN A 170 14.19 10.90 -11.38
N TYR A 171 14.52 11.83 -12.27
CA TYR A 171 13.73 13.04 -12.51
C TYR A 171 12.26 12.77 -12.84
N THR A 172 11.99 11.72 -13.60
CA THR A 172 10.63 11.32 -13.97
C THR A 172 9.78 11.05 -12.72
N TYR A 173 10.42 10.61 -11.63
CA TYR A 173 9.75 10.33 -10.34
C TYR A 173 9.78 11.50 -9.35
N TYR A 174 10.45 12.62 -9.67
CA TYR A 174 10.52 13.77 -8.76
C TYR A 174 9.13 14.26 -8.34
N LYS A 175 8.24 14.42 -9.32
CA LYS A 175 6.85 14.80 -9.06
C LYS A 175 6.10 13.76 -8.24
N THR A 176 6.36 12.48 -8.51
CA THR A 176 5.80 11.37 -7.73
C THR A 176 6.28 11.43 -6.28
N ASN A 177 7.55 11.73 -6.03
CA ASN A 177 8.11 11.87 -4.68
C ASN A 177 7.53 13.08 -3.94
N GLN A 178 7.30 14.21 -4.63
CA GLN A 178 6.59 15.35 -4.05
C GLN A 178 5.16 14.99 -3.66
N ASN A 179 4.43 14.34 -4.56
CA ASN A 179 3.07 13.86 -4.28
C ASN A 179 3.05 12.91 -3.09
N LEU A 180 4.02 12.00 -3.02
CA LEU A 180 4.19 11.07 -1.90
C LEU A 180 4.32 11.84 -0.57
N GLY A 181 5.22 12.82 -0.50
CA GLY A 181 5.41 13.62 0.71
C GLY A 181 4.13 14.33 1.16
N ILE A 182 3.36 14.88 0.21
CA ILE A 182 2.08 15.55 0.51
C ILE A 182 1.04 14.56 1.05
N VAL A 183 0.96 13.36 0.50
CA VAL A 183 -0.03 12.34 0.88
C VAL A 183 0.37 11.64 2.18
N ALA A 184 1.66 11.31 2.35
CA ALA A 184 2.17 10.68 3.57
C ALA A 184 1.89 11.52 4.82
N ASN A 185 1.80 12.83 4.67
CA ASN A 185 1.42 13.75 5.74
C ASN A 185 -0.05 13.71 6.15
N ARG A 186 -0.86 12.96 5.46
CA ARG A 186 -2.29 12.90 5.70
C ARG A 186 -2.63 11.78 6.69
N THR A 187 -2.47 12.06 7.98
CA THR A 187 -2.83 11.14 9.08
C THR A 187 -4.30 10.73 9.08
N ASN A 188 -5.16 11.50 8.41
CA ASN A 188 -6.55 11.12 8.20
C ASN A 188 -6.73 10.04 7.12
N ILE A 189 -5.74 9.84 6.23
CA ILE A 189 -5.78 8.78 5.21
C ILE A 189 -5.11 7.51 5.75
N PHE A 190 -3.80 7.56 6.00
CA PHE A 190 -3.04 6.38 6.42
C PHE A 190 -2.67 6.42 7.91
N ASN A 191 -2.70 5.26 8.55
CA ASN A 191 -2.15 5.08 9.89
C ASN A 191 -0.63 5.03 9.84
N THR A 192 -0.09 4.32 8.86
CA THR A 192 1.35 4.14 8.67
C THR A 192 1.69 4.15 7.18
N VAL A 193 2.82 4.76 6.85
CA VAL A 193 3.39 4.75 5.51
C VAL A 193 4.79 4.13 5.57
N TYR A 194 5.00 3.07 4.80
CA TYR A 194 6.28 2.35 4.69
C TYR A 194 6.96 2.77 3.40
N LEU A 195 8.00 3.58 3.45
CA LEU A 195 8.70 4.02 2.25
C LEU A 195 9.56 2.90 1.66
N GLN A 196 9.30 2.55 0.39
CA GLN A 196 10.15 1.65 -0.37
C GLN A 196 11.35 2.45 -0.88
N SER A 197 12.52 2.27 -0.28
CA SER A 197 13.69 3.11 -0.58
C SER A 197 14.30 2.89 -1.96
N ALA A 198 13.88 1.89 -2.74
CA ALA A 198 14.48 1.47 -4.00
C ALA A 198 15.99 1.15 -3.92
N TYR A 199 16.56 1.13 -2.72
CA TYR A 199 17.99 0.90 -2.47
C TYR A 199 18.49 -0.42 -3.08
N TYR A 200 17.66 -1.47 -3.01
CA TYR A 200 18.00 -2.78 -3.54
C TYR A 200 18.14 -2.83 -5.06
N PHE A 201 17.50 -1.90 -5.77
CA PHE A 201 17.54 -1.88 -7.24
C PHE A 201 18.63 -0.98 -7.81
N THR A 202 19.26 -0.14 -7.00
CA THR A 202 20.19 0.87 -7.50
C THR A 202 21.29 1.24 -6.49
N PRO A 203 22.03 0.27 -5.91
CA PRO A 203 23.02 0.55 -4.87
C PRO A 203 24.18 1.43 -5.38
N ASP A 204 24.50 1.42 -6.69
CA ASP A 204 25.72 1.99 -7.25
C ASP A 204 25.48 3.19 -8.20
N ARG A 205 24.41 3.96 -8.03
CA ARG A 205 24.10 5.07 -8.96
C ARG A 205 24.83 6.39 -8.70
N GLY A 206 25.92 6.36 -7.95
CA GLY A 206 26.82 7.50 -7.80
C GLY A 206 26.20 8.69 -7.08
N GLU A 207 26.94 9.80 -7.07
CA GLU A 207 26.52 11.03 -6.42
C GLU A 207 25.30 11.67 -7.09
N TRP A 208 24.52 12.42 -6.27
CA TRP A 208 23.41 13.22 -6.76
C TRP A 208 23.84 14.18 -7.88
N ASN A 209 23.22 14.03 -9.04
CA ASN A 209 23.40 14.95 -10.15
C ASN A 209 22.23 15.92 -10.24
N ALA A 210 22.49 17.20 -9.92
CA ALA A 210 21.46 18.23 -9.91
C ALA A 210 20.83 18.52 -11.27
N SER A 211 21.56 18.29 -12.39
CA SER A 211 21.06 18.55 -13.73
C SER A 211 20.14 17.42 -14.23
N THR A 212 20.43 16.19 -13.90
CA THR A 212 19.60 15.03 -14.24
C THR A 212 18.58 14.70 -13.15
N ARG A 213 18.74 15.29 -11.96
CA ARG A 213 17.99 14.96 -10.74
C ARG A 213 17.99 13.45 -10.47
N MET A 214 19.03 12.79 -10.89
CA MET A 214 19.29 11.37 -10.59
C MET A 214 20.27 11.33 -9.43
N GLY A 215 20.11 10.36 -8.57
CA GLY A 215 21.03 10.19 -7.49
C GLY A 215 20.53 9.31 -6.38
N ILE A 216 21.29 9.36 -5.31
CA ILE A 216 21.26 8.48 -4.18
C ILE A 216 19.84 8.38 -3.60
N PRO A 217 19.37 7.17 -3.31
CA PRO A 217 18.10 6.95 -2.61
C PRO A 217 17.93 7.83 -1.37
N GLU A 218 19.04 8.14 -0.67
CA GLU A 218 19.06 8.98 0.52
C GLU A 218 18.51 10.40 0.28
N LYS A 219 18.81 11.02 -0.86
CA LYS A 219 18.29 12.37 -1.18
C LYS A 219 16.79 12.37 -1.45
N ASN A 220 16.29 11.33 -2.11
CA ASN A 220 14.86 11.14 -2.30
C ASN A 220 14.17 10.88 -0.96
N LEU A 221 14.82 10.11 -0.11
CA LEU A 221 14.38 9.82 1.23
C LEU A 221 14.34 11.09 2.10
N GLU A 222 15.42 11.90 2.10
CA GLU A 222 15.46 13.19 2.78
C GLU A 222 14.31 14.11 2.32
N LEU A 223 14.00 14.12 1.02
CA LEU A 223 12.88 14.90 0.47
C LEU A 223 11.55 14.42 1.03
N ALA A 224 11.30 13.11 1.02
CA ALA A 224 10.07 12.52 1.55
C ALA A 224 9.94 12.77 3.05
N VAL A 225 11.01 12.59 3.82
CA VAL A 225 11.06 12.87 5.27
C VAL A 225 10.83 14.35 5.54
N LYS A 226 11.47 15.26 4.83
CA LYS A 226 11.22 16.70 4.96
C LYS A 226 9.76 17.06 4.70
N CYS A 227 9.18 16.53 3.64
CA CYS A 227 7.78 16.76 3.34
C CYS A 227 6.86 16.22 4.44
N ALA A 228 7.20 15.07 5.02
CA ALA A 228 6.46 14.49 6.12
C ALA A 228 6.62 15.25 7.44
N GLN A 229 7.82 15.63 7.80
CA GLN A 229 8.12 16.38 9.03
C GLN A 229 7.40 17.73 9.11
N GLN A 230 7.16 18.38 7.98
CA GLN A 230 6.41 19.63 7.94
C GLN A 230 4.98 19.50 8.47
N ASN A 231 4.46 18.31 8.64
CA ASN A 231 3.06 18.05 9.03
C ASN A 231 2.87 16.94 10.08
N ASN A 232 3.89 16.57 10.85
CA ASN A 232 3.83 15.63 11.98
C ASN A 232 3.35 14.20 11.63
N THR A 233 3.75 13.65 10.51
CA THR A 233 3.45 12.25 10.16
C THR A 233 4.63 11.34 10.55
N GLU A 234 4.36 10.23 11.18
CA GLU A 234 5.36 9.18 11.42
C GLU A 234 5.64 8.43 10.12
N ILE A 235 6.91 8.36 9.72
CA ILE A 235 7.36 7.62 8.56
C ILE A 235 8.20 6.45 9.03
N ASN A 236 7.82 5.25 8.62
CA ASN A 236 8.60 4.04 8.83
C ASN A 236 9.27 3.63 7.51
N PHE A 237 10.47 3.10 7.60
CA PHE A 237 11.21 2.59 6.45
C PHE A 237 10.98 1.10 6.31
N GLN A 238 10.80 0.65 5.07
CA GLN A 238 10.83 -0.76 4.75
C GLN A 238 12.31 -1.16 4.57
N GLU A 239 12.80 -2.05 5.43
CA GLU A 239 14.11 -2.71 5.29
C GLU A 239 14.09 -3.78 4.21
#